data_dc7627bc99574f6d94041fca8a2ec763
#
_entry.id   dc7627bc99574f6d94041fca8a2ec763
#
_cell.length_a   1.000
_cell.length_b   1.000
_cell.length_c   1.000
_cell.angle_alpha   90.00
_cell.angle_beta   90.00
_cell.angle_gamma   90.00
#
_symmetry.space_group_name_H-M   'P 1'
#
loop_
_entity.id
_entity.type
_entity.pdbx_description
1 polymer ?
#
loop_
_entity_poly.entity_id
_entity_poly.type
_entity_poly.pdbx_seq_one_letter_code
_entity_poly.pdbx_strand_id
1 'polypeptide(L)'
;MRFIFLIFLIFPYASVIAEENNYGPVKEKINQSKINWLLDRHNLQEARGGTTSGLEPNIDTEPSDYFLKIIDSNSKKEKDRFAILAMSGDHKANFEFTEIFGSNPNYELDNPYKSWGTETIIVIQNSENFISLQHILVMFMKDNDGNIQGPYVQKHWRQDWSYEDKNILEFQGKNKWAVKKQKNIKKSWSQAVYQVDDSPRYESYGTWVHEEGVSRWVSESTNRPLPRREHSVRNDYDLMKGVNKISVLPWGWVMEENNDKIKTPNKYVGTEYGLARYQKVKNYDFNAAHEYWNSTKDYWNTVRDKWDKTLSSNTKFCLKKLHDNNPLFIFHFSQAEEFKKDKDILAAKNNIDRTIKKFISYECNIR
;
A
#
# COMPACT_ATOMS: atom_id res chain seq x y z
N MET A 1 4.78 -31.48 57.64
CA MET A 1 3.57 -31.87 56.90
C MET A 1 2.71 -30.65 56.74
N ARG A 2 2.73 -30.02 55.56
CA ARG A 2 1.84 -28.91 55.20
C ARG A 2 0.90 -29.42 54.14
N PHE A 3 -0.40 -29.50 54.46
CA PHE A 3 -1.47 -29.83 53.52
C PHE A 3 -1.77 -28.61 52.66
N ILE A 4 -1.64 -28.77 51.35
CA ILE A 4 -2.10 -27.81 50.32
C ILE A 4 -3.53 -28.22 49.95
N PHE A 5 -4.50 -27.39 50.32
CA PHE A 5 -5.87 -27.55 49.85
C PHE A 5 -5.98 -27.01 48.42
N LEU A 6 -6.23 -27.91 47.47
CA LEU A 6 -6.65 -27.55 46.10
C LEU A 6 -8.17 -27.34 46.12
N ILE A 7 -8.59 -26.11 45.93
CA ILE A 7 -10.02 -25.79 45.72
C ILE A 7 -10.36 -25.99 44.27
N PHE A 8 -11.06 -27.09 43.96
CA PHE A 8 -11.72 -27.28 42.67
C PHE A 8 -12.99 -26.44 42.65
N LEU A 9 -13.02 -25.38 41.85
CA LEU A 9 -14.27 -24.67 41.49
C LEU A 9 -15.02 -25.55 40.48
N ILE A 10 -16.01 -26.28 40.96
CA ILE A 10 -17.00 -26.99 40.13
C ILE A 10 -18.03 -25.94 39.69
N PHE A 11 -17.99 -25.55 38.41
CA PHE A 11 -19.08 -24.85 37.80
C PHE A 11 -20.21 -25.83 37.49
N PRO A 12 -21.45 -25.61 37.93
CA PRO A 12 -22.57 -26.45 37.56
C PRO A 12 -22.87 -26.22 36.06
N TYR A 13 -22.84 -27.29 35.28
CA TYR A 13 -23.44 -27.27 33.94
C TYR A 13 -24.95 -27.04 34.10
N ALA A 14 -25.39 -25.81 33.90
CA ALA A 14 -26.81 -25.55 33.66
C ALA A 14 -27.14 -25.97 32.22
N SER A 15 -27.79 -27.11 32.05
CA SER A 15 -28.45 -27.48 30.81
C SER A 15 -29.55 -26.44 30.55
N VAL A 16 -29.26 -25.51 29.64
CA VAL A 16 -30.30 -24.62 29.10
C VAL A 16 -31.18 -25.47 28.18
N ILE A 17 -32.32 -25.87 28.70
CA ILE A 17 -33.43 -26.36 27.90
C ILE A 17 -33.91 -25.16 27.09
N ALA A 18 -33.77 -25.22 25.78
CA ALA A 18 -34.29 -24.21 24.87
C ALA A 18 -35.83 -24.33 24.89
N GLU A 19 -36.49 -23.49 25.66
CA GLU A 19 -37.92 -23.21 25.45
C GLU A 19 -38.06 -22.44 24.14
N GLU A 20 -38.85 -23.00 23.20
CA GLU A 20 -39.34 -22.27 22.03
C GLU A 20 -40.23 -21.12 22.48
N ASN A 21 -39.66 -19.97 22.73
CA ASN A 21 -40.42 -18.75 22.98
C ASN A 21 -40.43 -17.89 21.72
N ASN A 22 -41.64 -17.59 21.31
CA ASN A 22 -42.03 -16.65 20.25
C ASN A 22 -41.39 -15.27 20.44
N TYR A 23 -40.21 -15.05 19.84
CA TYR A 23 -39.51 -13.75 19.87
C TYR A 23 -39.85 -12.90 18.64
N GLY A 24 -41.13 -12.47 18.53
CA GLY A 24 -41.54 -11.53 17.48
C GLY A 24 -40.88 -10.15 17.52
N PRO A 25 -40.47 -9.58 18.66
CA PRO A 25 -39.82 -8.25 18.71
C PRO A 25 -38.28 -8.26 18.78
N VAL A 26 -37.63 -9.43 18.83
CA VAL A 26 -36.19 -9.52 19.11
C VAL A 26 -35.35 -9.15 17.89
N LYS A 27 -35.86 -9.27 16.66
CA LYS A 27 -35.14 -8.87 15.44
C LYS A 27 -34.79 -7.38 15.41
N GLU A 28 -35.62 -6.50 15.93
CA GLU A 28 -35.31 -5.06 16.00
C GLU A 28 -34.30 -4.71 17.08
N LYS A 29 -34.29 -5.44 18.21
CA LYS A 29 -33.30 -5.19 19.28
C LYS A 29 -31.89 -5.72 18.98
N ILE A 30 -31.76 -6.79 18.20
CA ILE A 30 -30.45 -7.31 17.79
C ILE A 30 -29.78 -6.35 16.80
N ASN A 31 -30.53 -5.62 15.98
CA ASN A 31 -30.00 -4.59 15.10
C ASN A 31 -29.51 -3.32 15.84
N GLN A 32 -29.80 -3.19 17.15
CA GLN A 32 -29.32 -2.07 17.97
C GLN A 32 -28.10 -2.41 18.83
N SER A 33 -27.68 -3.66 18.93
CA SER A 33 -26.41 -4.00 19.57
C SER A 33 -25.26 -3.67 18.60
N LYS A 34 -24.72 -2.46 18.70
CA LYS A 34 -23.54 -1.99 17.97
C LYS A 34 -22.27 -2.74 18.42
N ILE A 35 -22.26 -4.05 18.36
CA ILE A 35 -21.04 -4.83 18.50
C ILE A 35 -20.38 -4.83 17.13
N ASN A 36 -19.48 -3.88 16.94
CA ASN A 36 -18.68 -3.78 15.72
C ASN A 36 -17.57 -4.82 15.74
N TRP A 37 -17.88 -6.06 15.42
CA TRP A 37 -16.87 -7.06 15.14
C TRP A 37 -16.15 -6.64 13.87
N LEU A 38 -14.82 -6.56 13.91
CA LEU A 38 -14.00 -6.15 12.76
C LEU A 38 -14.29 -7.00 11.51
N LEU A 39 -14.55 -8.29 11.69
CA LEU A 39 -14.85 -9.23 10.60
C LEU A 39 -16.31 -9.13 10.10
N ASP A 40 -17.25 -8.77 10.95
CA ASP A 40 -18.68 -8.69 10.58
C ASP A 40 -19.08 -7.32 10.03
N ARG A 41 -18.21 -6.34 10.16
CA ARG A 41 -18.44 -4.98 9.67
C ARG A 41 -18.81 -4.91 8.19
N HIS A 42 -18.25 -5.81 7.42
CA HIS A 42 -18.47 -5.91 5.99
C HIS A 42 -19.91 -6.30 5.60
N ASN A 43 -20.64 -6.91 6.51
CA ASN A 43 -22.04 -7.31 6.30
C ASN A 43 -23.02 -6.20 6.70
N LEU A 44 -22.57 -5.20 7.48
CA LEU A 44 -23.40 -4.14 8.04
C LEU A 44 -23.23 -2.77 7.37
N GLN A 45 -22.16 -2.60 6.58
CA GLN A 45 -21.83 -1.35 5.90
C GLN A 45 -21.45 -1.60 4.45
N GLU A 46 -21.98 -0.77 3.55
CA GLU A 46 -21.59 -0.80 2.15
C GLU A 46 -20.12 -0.40 2.02
N ALA A 47 -19.32 -1.25 1.35
CA ALA A 47 -17.92 -0.96 1.13
C ALA A 47 -17.74 0.08 0.03
N ARG A 48 -16.89 1.08 0.29
CA ARG A 48 -16.40 2.02 -0.73
C ARG A 48 -15.32 1.34 -1.59
N GLY A 49 -15.11 1.82 -2.76
CA GLY A 49 -13.99 1.43 -3.64
C GLY A 49 -14.44 0.77 -4.92
N GLY A 50 -13.67 1.06 -5.96
CA GLY A 50 -13.84 0.43 -7.28
C GLY A 50 -13.05 -0.87 -7.37
N THR A 51 -13.53 -1.77 -8.22
CA THR A 51 -12.87 -3.04 -8.46
C THR A 51 -12.90 -3.39 -9.95
N THR A 52 -12.02 -4.30 -10.39
CA THR A 52 -12.08 -4.85 -11.73
C THR A 52 -13.32 -5.73 -11.90
N SER A 53 -13.86 -5.76 -13.10
CA SER A 53 -14.97 -6.65 -13.51
C SER A 53 -14.51 -7.81 -14.40
N GLY A 54 -13.21 -7.99 -14.57
CA GLY A 54 -12.60 -9.05 -15.37
C GLY A 54 -12.81 -10.44 -14.77
N LEU A 55 -12.38 -11.45 -15.52
CA LEU A 55 -12.34 -12.81 -15.02
C LEU A 55 -11.41 -12.91 -13.80
N GLU A 56 -11.83 -13.64 -12.80
CA GLU A 56 -11.02 -13.93 -11.64
C GLU A 56 -9.87 -14.86 -12.05
N PRO A 57 -8.60 -14.50 -11.81
CA PRO A 57 -7.48 -15.33 -12.21
C PRO A 57 -7.33 -16.56 -11.32
N ASN A 58 -6.74 -17.63 -11.87
CA ASN A 58 -6.40 -18.82 -11.10
C ASN A 58 -5.21 -18.53 -10.18
N ILE A 59 -5.37 -18.85 -8.90
CA ILE A 59 -4.29 -18.72 -7.92
C ILE A 59 -3.23 -19.78 -8.20
N ASP A 60 -1.97 -19.35 -8.19
CA ASP A 60 -0.81 -20.22 -8.24
C ASP A 60 -0.28 -20.44 -6.82
N THR A 61 -0.35 -21.67 -6.35
CA THR A 61 0.07 -22.06 -4.99
C THR A 61 1.51 -22.53 -4.91
N GLU A 62 2.18 -22.71 -6.05
CA GLU A 62 3.57 -23.14 -6.07
C GLU A 62 4.51 -22.01 -5.59
N PRO A 63 5.57 -22.33 -4.84
CA PRO A 63 6.57 -21.34 -4.44
C PRO A 63 7.21 -20.66 -5.66
N SER A 64 7.45 -19.33 -5.55
CA SER A 64 8.24 -18.65 -6.59
C SER A 64 9.71 -19.05 -6.50
N ASP A 65 10.44 -18.94 -7.62
CA ASP A 65 11.89 -19.21 -7.66
C ASP A 65 12.67 -18.38 -6.64
N TYR A 66 12.25 -17.13 -6.44
CA TYR A 66 12.89 -16.28 -5.42
C TYR A 66 12.57 -16.75 -4.01
N PHE A 67 11.36 -17.27 -3.76
CA PHE A 67 11.04 -17.84 -2.44
C PHE A 67 11.89 -19.08 -2.15
N LEU A 68 12.09 -19.95 -3.11
CA LEU A 68 12.98 -21.11 -2.96
C LEU A 68 14.43 -20.67 -2.65
N LYS A 69 14.94 -19.62 -3.32
CA LYS A 69 16.25 -19.05 -3.02
C LYS A 69 16.38 -18.48 -1.60
N ILE A 70 15.29 -18.05 -0.97
CA ILE A 70 15.33 -17.66 0.46
C ILE A 70 15.69 -18.88 1.33
N ILE A 71 15.07 -20.03 1.03
CA ILE A 71 15.31 -21.28 1.76
C ILE A 71 16.75 -21.73 1.61
N ASP A 72 17.27 -21.71 0.38
CA ASP A 72 18.61 -22.22 0.04
C ASP A 72 19.75 -21.29 0.49
N SER A 73 19.48 -20.02 0.74
CA SER A 73 20.53 -19.05 1.09
C SER A 73 20.96 -19.16 2.55
N ASN A 74 22.27 -19.03 2.81
CA ASN A 74 22.85 -18.95 4.14
C ASN A 74 23.13 -17.50 4.60
N SER A 75 23.09 -16.54 3.69
CA SER A 75 23.32 -15.12 3.97
C SER A 75 22.03 -14.41 4.30
N LYS A 76 21.97 -13.76 5.48
CA LYS A 76 20.79 -12.94 5.84
C LYS A 76 20.48 -11.87 4.78
N LYS A 77 21.50 -11.14 4.30
CA LYS A 77 21.31 -10.10 3.29
C LYS A 77 20.78 -10.68 1.97
N GLU A 78 21.24 -11.85 1.55
CA GLU A 78 20.70 -12.52 0.38
C GLU A 78 19.27 -12.98 0.59
N LYS A 79 18.93 -13.53 1.76
CA LYS A 79 17.54 -13.86 2.13
C LYS A 79 16.65 -12.64 2.06
N ASP A 80 17.08 -11.50 2.63
CA ASP A 80 16.36 -10.22 2.57
C ASP A 80 16.09 -9.81 1.11
N ARG A 81 17.14 -9.86 0.26
CA ARG A 81 17.02 -9.53 -1.16
C ARG A 81 16.05 -10.46 -1.89
N PHE A 82 16.14 -11.76 -1.66
CA PHE A 82 15.24 -12.72 -2.28
C PHE A 82 13.80 -12.55 -1.79
N ALA A 83 13.58 -12.17 -0.53
CA ALA A 83 12.24 -11.85 -0.02
C ALA A 83 11.65 -10.63 -0.75
N ILE A 84 12.45 -9.58 -0.99
CA ILE A 84 12.01 -8.41 -1.77
C ILE A 84 11.71 -8.83 -3.21
N LEU A 85 12.56 -9.58 -3.86
CA LEU A 85 12.38 -10.05 -5.22
C LEU A 85 11.20 -11.02 -5.38
N ALA A 86 10.88 -11.81 -4.35
CA ALA A 86 9.74 -12.72 -4.35
C ALA A 86 8.37 -11.99 -4.38
N MET A 87 8.35 -10.68 -4.13
CA MET A 87 7.16 -9.87 -4.32
C MET A 87 6.88 -9.51 -5.78
N SER A 88 7.81 -9.79 -6.71
CA SER A 88 7.63 -9.54 -8.14
C SER A 88 6.80 -10.64 -8.82
N GLY A 89 6.38 -10.37 -10.06
CA GLY A 89 5.57 -11.28 -10.88
C GLY A 89 4.09 -10.90 -10.91
N ASP A 90 3.28 -11.83 -11.35
CA ASP A 90 1.86 -11.62 -11.64
C ASP A 90 0.97 -11.98 -10.45
N HIS A 91 0.07 -11.08 -10.07
CA HIS A 91 -0.72 -11.21 -8.86
C HIS A 91 -2.18 -10.79 -9.05
N LYS A 92 -3.06 -11.45 -8.31
CA LYS A 92 -4.35 -10.91 -7.89
C LYS A 92 -4.08 -10.08 -6.62
N ALA A 93 -4.40 -8.79 -6.66
CA ALA A 93 -4.22 -7.87 -5.55
C ALA A 93 -5.56 -7.49 -4.94
N ASN A 94 -5.70 -7.66 -3.63
CA ASN A 94 -6.86 -7.23 -2.86
C ASN A 94 -6.43 -6.15 -1.86
N PHE A 95 -7.23 -5.09 -1.75
CA PHE A 95 -7.00 -3.98 -0.83
C PHE A 95 -8.21 -3.82 0.08
N GLU A 96 -7.98 -3.84 1.37
CA GLU A 96 -9.00 -3.67 2.39
C GLU A 96 -8.50 -2.65 3.42
N PHE A 97 -9.31 -1.62 3.71
CA PHE A 97 -9.00 -0.63 4.74
C PHE A 97 -10.23 -0.40 5.59
N THR A 98 -10.06 -0.43 6.90
CA THR A 98 -11.15 -0.22 7.85
C THR A 98 -10.66 0.59 9.05
N GLU A 99 -11.45 1.55 9.47
CA GLU A 99 -11.23 2.22 10.76
C GLU A 99 -11.54 1.26 11.90
N ILE A 100 -10.69 1.22 12.91
CA ILE A 100 -10.81 0.29 14.03
C ILE A 100 -11.42 0.96 15.25
N PHE A 101 -10.95 2.18 15.57
CA PHE A 101 -11.46 3.01 16.66
C PHE A 101 -11.07 4.48 16.44
N GLY A 102 -11.72 5.37 17.19
CA GLY A 102 -11.43 6.80 17.18
C GLY A 102 -11.09 7.36 18.55
N SER A 103 -10.79 8.65 18.58
CA SER A 103 -10.28 9.37 19.76
C SER A 103 -11.29 9.57 20.88
N ASN A 104 -12.57 9.29 20.64
CA ASN A 104 -13.63 9.46 21.64
C ASN A 104 -14.75 8.42 21.42
N PRO A 105 -15.61 8.17 22.43
CA PRO A 105 -16.67 7.16 22.34
C PRO A 105 -17.73 7.42 21.26
N ASN A 106 -17.87 8.68 20.82
CA ASN A 106 -18.84 9.08 19.80
C ASN A 106 -18.21 9.17 18.41
N TYR A 107 -16.98 8.68 18.23
CA TYR A 107 -16.35 8.65 16.92
C TYR A 107 -17.09 7.68 16.00
N GLU A 108 -17.63 8.20 14.92
CA GLU A 108 -18.28 7.39 13.90
C GLU A 108 -17.22 6.83 12.94
N LEU A 109 -17.14 5.51 12.87
CA LEU A 109 -16.22 4.83 11.98
C LEU A 109 -16.74 4.94 10.53
N ASP A 110 -15.86 5.36 9.63
CA ASP A 110 -16.20 5.47 8.21
C ASP A 110 -16.41 4.08 7.56
N ASN A 111 -17.15 4.05 6.45
CA ASN A 111 -17.36 2.82 5.70
C ASN A 111 -16.04 2.22 5.23
N PRO A 112 -15.85 0.90 5.32
CA PRO A 112 -14.64 0.25 4.87
C PRO A 112 -14.41 0.46 3.37
N TYR A 113 -13.15 0.48 2.97
CA TYR A 113 -12.76 0.50 1.57
C TYR A 113 -12.33 -0.90 1.14
N LYS A 114 -12.88 -1.40 0.03
CA LYS A 114 -12.49 -2.68 -0.59
C LYS A 114 -12.27 -2.48 -2.07
N SER A 115 -11.22 -3.09 -2.59
CA SER A 115 -10.92 -3.10 -4.01
C SER A 115 -10.12 -4.34 -4.35
N TRP A 116 -10.27 -4.87 -5.59
CA TRP A 116 -9.37 -5.87 -6.11
C TRP A 116 -9.04 -5.59 -7.57
N GLY A 117 -7.91 -6.10 -8.02
CA GLY A 117 -7.47 -6.01 -9.40
C GLY A 117 -6.38 -7.05 -9.67
N THR A 118 -5.89 -7.04 -10.89
CA THR A 118 -4.70 -7.81 -11.26
C THR A 118 -3.54 -6.87 -11.50
N GLU A 119 -2.36 -7.23 -10.99
CA GLU A 119 -1.13 -6.47 -11.13
C GLU A 119 0.01 -7.36 -11.58
N THR A 120 0.81 -6.88 -12.52
CA THR A 120 2.16 -7.39 -12.72
C THR A 120 3.17 -6.48 -12.03
N ILE A 121 4.13 -7.07 -11.31
CA ILE A 121 5.16 -6.35 -10.55
C ILE A 121 6.50 -6.63 -11.22
N ILE A 122 7.06 -5.61 -11.85
CA ILE A 122 8.27 -5.69 -12.66
C ILE A 122 9.46 -5.27 -11.82
N VAL A 123 10.51 -6.10 -11.80
CA VAL A 123 11.82 -5.71 -11.25
C VAL A 123 12.49 -4.77 -12.25
N ILE A 124 12.54 -3.47 -11.92
CA ILE A 124 13.12 -2.46 -12.80
C ILE A 124 14.58 -2.12 -12.48
N GLN A 125 15.01 -2.43 -11.25
CA GLN A 125 16.41 -2.38 -10.85
C GLN A 125 16.68 -3.45 -9.79
N ASN A 126 17.83 -4.12 -9.90
CA ASN A 126 18.28 -5.15 -8.95
C ASN A 126 19.80 -5.08 -8.82
N SER A 127 20.25 -4.51 -7.72
CA SER A 127 21.66 -4.49 -7.33
C SER A 127 21.84 -5.04 -5.93
N GLU A 128 23.09 -5.14 -5.48
CA GLU A 128 23.40 -5.68 -4.16
C GLU A 128 22.71 -4.94 -3.01
N ASN A 129 22.59 -3.61 -3.12
CA ASN A 129 22.10 -2.74 -2.07
C ASN A 129 20.81 -1.98 -2.44
N PHE A 130 20.26 -2.23 -3.63
CA PHE A 130 19.09 -1.52 -4.11
C PHE A 130 18.24 -2.39 -5.04
N ILE A 131 16.93 -2.44 -4.76
CA ILE A 131 15.93 -3.13 -5.59
C ILE A 131 14.75 -2.18 -5.80
N SER A 132 14.28 -2.08 -7.04
CA SER A 132 13.09 -1.30 -7.38
C SER A 132 12.05 -2.16 -8.07
N LEU A 133 10.82 -2.11 -7.58
CA LEU A 133 9.67 -2.89 -8.04
C LEU A 133 8.57 -1.95 -8.53
N GLN A 134 8.23 -2.04 -9.82
CA GLN A 134 7.16 -1.26 -10.43
C GLN A 134 5.89 -2.10 -10.56
N HIS A 135 4.81 -1.62 -10.00
CA HIS A 135 3.48 -2.21 -10.11
C HIS A 135 2.74 -1.67 -11.33
N ILE A 136 2.08 -2.52 -12.08
CA ILE A 136 1.23 -2.14 -13.21
C ILE A 136 -0.10 -2.88 -13.12
N LEU A 137 -1.18 -2.12 -13.03
CA LEU A 137 -2.55 -2.64 -13.01
C LEU A 137 -3.01 -3.05 -14.41
N VAL A 138 -3.74 -4.16 -14.46
CA VAL A 138 -4.54 -4.59 -15.60
C VAL A 138 -5.97 -4.75 -15.12
N MET A 139 -6.87 -3.90 -15.58
CA MET A 139 -8.24 -3.85 -15.09
C MET A 139 -9.25 -4.00 -16.22
N PHE A 140 -10.40 -4.50 -15.87
CA PHE A 140 -11.57 -4.60 -16.75
C PHE A 140 -12.75 -3.89 -16.09
N MET A 141 -13.60 -3.30 -16.88
CA MET A 141 -14.78 -2.58 -16.39
C MET A 141 -16.03 -3.11 -17.10
N LYS A 142 -17.17 -3.12 -16.41
CA LYS A 142 -18.46 -3.35 -17.06
C LYS A 142 -19.00 -2.05 -17.59
N ASP A 143 -19.48 -2.04 -18.83
CA ASP A 143 -20.28 -0.95 -19.35
C ASP A 143 -21.73 -1.02 -18.84
N ASN A 144 -22.56 -0.06 -19.26
CA ASN A 144 -23.97 0.01 -18.85
C ASN A 144 -24.82 -1.20 -19.32
N ASP A 145 -24.40 -1.88 -20.37
CA ASP A 145 -25.06 -3.05 -20.94
C ASP A 145 -24.55 -4.35 -20.33
N GLY A 146 -23.58 -4.28 -19.40
CA GLY A 146 -22.98 -5.41 -18.71
C GLY A 146 -21.83 -6.07 -19.45
N ASN A 147 -21.40 -5.55 -20.62
CA ASN A 147 -20.26 -6.08 -21.35
C ASN A 147 -18.95 -5.70 -20.68
N ILE A 148 -17.99 -6.62 -20.69
CA ILE A 148 -16.64 -6.39 -20.12
C ILE A 148 -15.78 -5.66 -21.14
N GLN A 149 -15.27 -4.49 -20.74
CA GLN A 149 -14.37 -3.65 -21.52
C GLN A 149 -12.97 -3.70 -20.90
N GLY A 150 -11.93 -3.63 -21.73
CA GLY A 150 -10.53 -3.64 -21.32
C GLY A 150 -9.67 -4.54 -22.19
N PRO A 151 -8.41 -4.83 -21.81
CA PRO A 151 -7.78 -4.42 -20.56
C PRO A 151 -7.46 -2.92 -20.50
N TYR A 152 -7.75 -2.30 -19.35
CA TYR A 152 -7.28 -0.96 -19.02
C TYR A 152 -5.99 -1.09 -18.22
N VAL A 153 -4.89 -0.60 -18.77
CA VAL A 153 -3.57 -0.69 -18.17
C VAL A 153 -3.20 0.64 -17.53
N GLN A 154 -2.73 0.58 -16.29
CA GLN A 154 -2.27 1.77 -15.58
C GLN A 154 -1.00 1.48 -14.80
N LYS A 155 0.07 2.28 -15.05
CA LYS A 155 1.19 2.32 -14.10
C LYS A 155 0.64 2.67 -12.72
N HIS A 156 0.94 1.81 -11.76
CA HIS A 156 0.51 1.97 -10.38
C HIS A 156 1.67 2.46 -9.52
N TRP A 157 1.68 2.14 -8.25
CA TRP A 157 2.74 2.56 -7.33
C TRP A 157 4.06 1.85 -7.61
N ARG A 158 5.13 2.39 -7.04
CA ARG A 158 6.47 1.82 -7.07
C ARG A 158 7.00 1.71 -5.66
N GLN A 159 7.81 0.68 -5.40
CA GLN A 159 8.55 0.53 -4.16
C GLN A 159 10.04 0.35 -4.44
N ASP A 160 10.84 1.18 -3.79
CA ASP A 160 12.28 1.12 -3.82
C ASP A 160 12.81 0.65 -2.47
N TRP A 161 13.71 -0.31 -2.52
CA TRP A 161 14.30 -0.91 -1.35
C TRP A 161 15.80 -0.63 -1.31
N SER A 162 16.28 0.03 -0.23
CA SER A 162 17.69 0.37 -0.05
C SER A 162 18.26 -0.26 1.21
N TYR A 163 19.42 -0.90 1.08
CA TYR A 163 20.11 -1.51 2.21
C TYR A 163 20.90 -0.46 2.99
N GLU A 164 20.69 -0.42 4.33
CA GLU A 164 21.36 0.50 5.27
C GLU A 164 21.25 1.98 4.84
N ASP A 165 20.06 2.40 4.39
CA ASP A 165 19.82 3.77 4.00
C ASP A 165 19.90 4.74 5.18
N LYS A 166 20.73 5.76 5.05
CA LYS A 166 20.95 6.80 6.07
C LYS A 166 19.96 7.95 5.99
N ASN A 167 19.27 8.10 4.87
CA ASN A 167 18.46 9.27 4.57
C ASN A 167 17.03 8.85 4.21
N ILE A 168 16.14 8.96 5.18
CA ILE A 168 14.72 8.65 4.98
C ILE A 168 13.94 9.91 4.63
N LEU A 169 13.14 9.86 3.59
CA LEU A 169 12.27 10.95 3.18
C LEU A 169 10.97 10.91 3.99
N GLU A 170 10.81 11.86 4.91
CA GLU A 170 9.66 11.93 5.81
C GLU A 170 8.68 13.03 5.40
N PHE A 171 7.38 12.68 5.37
CA PHE A 171 6.30 13.64 5.21
C PHE A 171 6.08 14.42 6.51
N GLN A 172 6.06 15.76 6.42
CA GLN A 172 5.95 16.67 7.57
C GLN A 172 4.52 17.26 7.74
N GLY A 173 3.53 16.73 7.01
CA GLY A 173 2.20 17.35 6.91
C GLY A 173 2.18 18.55 5.97
N LYS A 174 0.97 19.02 5.61
CA LYS A 174 0.75 20.21 4.77
C LYS A 174 1.60 20.24 3.51
N ASN A 175 1.67 19.10 2.81
CA ASN A 175 2.44 18.90 1.57
C ASN A 175 3.96 19.15 1.68
N LYS A 176 4.52 19.08 2.89
CA LYS A 176 5.94 19.30 3.16
C LYS A 176 6.67 17.96 3.31
N TRP A 177 7.89 17.91 2.81
CA TRP A 177 8.78 16.76 2.88
C TRP A 177 10.16 17.18 3.39
N ALA A 178 10.79 16.33 4.17
CA ALA A 178 12.15 16.56 4.66
C ALA A 178 12.94 15.25 4.71
N VAL A 179 14.23 15.34 4.40
CA VAL A 179 15.17 14.23 4.60
C VAL A 179 15.55 14.15 6.08
N LYS A 180 15.32 12.98 6.67
CA LYS A 180 15.65 12.67 8.06
C LYS A 180 16.79 11.66 8.09
N LYS A 181 17.88 12.03 8.78
CA LYS A 181 19.02 11.12 8.98
C LYS A 181 18.69 10.05 10.01
N GLN A 182 18.98 8.81 9.69
CA GLN A 182 18.82 7.66 10.56
C GLN A 182 20.15 7.23 11.17
N LYS A 183 20.09 6.71 12.41
CA LYS A 183 21.30 6.28 13.14
C LYS A 183 21.43 4.75 13.21
N ASN A 184 20.35 4.04 13.42
CA ASN A 184 20.32 2.59 13.68
C ASN A 184 19.84 1.81 12.46
N ILE A 185 20.60 1.87 11.36
CA ILE A 185 20.23 1.28 10.07
C ILE A 185 20.94 -0.03 9.76
N LYS A 186 21.86 -0.48 10.63
CA LYS A 186 22.66 -1.69 10.38
C LYS A 186 21.78 -2.90 10.13
N LYS A 187 22.02 -3.60 9.01
CA LYS A 187 21.26 -4.77 8.56
C LYS A 187 19.76 -4.49 8.31
N SER A 188 19.37 -3.23 8.12
CA SER A 188 18.01 -2.85 7.76
C SER A 188 17.88 -2.60 6.26
N TRP A 189 16.64 -2.67 5.77
CA TRP A 189 16.23 -2.21 4.46
C TRP A 189 15.20 -1.09 4.63
N SER A 190 15.37 0.03 3.92
CA SER A 190 14.29 1.00 3.77
C SER A 190 13.36 0.58 2.63
N GLN A 191 12.06 0.92 2.78
CA GLN A 191 11.06 0.88 1.72
C GLN A 191 10.61 2.31 1.46
N ALA A 192 10.97 2.86 0.31
CA ALA A 192 10.42 4.10 -0.22
C ALA A 192 9.26 3.77 -1.16
N VAL A 193 8.09 4.32 -0.87
CA VAL A 193 6.88 4.13 -1.69
C VAL A 193 6.60 5.40 -2.46
N TYR A 194 6.37 5.23 -3.76
CA TYR A 194 6.08 6.30 -4.71
C TYR A 194 4.68 6.15 -5.29
N GLN A 195 4.05 7.27 -5.60
CA GLN A 195 2.73 7.32 -6.20
C GLN A 195 2.76 6.91 -7.69
N VAL A 196 1.61 6.90 -8.32
CA VAL A 196 1.46 6.55 -9.74
C VAL A 196 2.25 7.45 -10.70
N ASP A 197 2.65 8.63 -10.27
CA ASP A 197 3.44 9.63 -10.99
C ASP A 197 4.89 9.72 -10.51
N ASP A 198 5.34 8.71 -9.78
CA ASP A 198 6.66 8.65 -9.13
C ASP A 198 6.96 9.76 -8.12
N SER A 199 5.98 10.59 -7.74
CA SER A 199 6.15 11.49 -6.61
C SER A 199 6.22 10.68 -5.30
N PRO A 200 6.98 11.15 -4.29
CA PRO A 200 7.15 10.43 -3.04
C PRO A 200 5.83 10.32 -2.26
N ARG A 201 5.61 9.18 -1.62
CA ARG A 201 4.47 8.95 -0.75
C ARG A 201 4.89 8.81 0.72
N TYR A 202 5.77 7.88 1.02
CA TYR A 202 6.40 7.70 2.34
C TYR A 202 7.62 6.81 2.22
N GLU A 203 8.47 6.90 3.20
CA GLU A 203 9.60 5.99 3.35
C GLU A 203 9.75 5.60 4.81
N SER A 204 10.12 4.36 5.05
CA SER A 204 10.47 3.84 6.36
C SER A 204 11.51 2.73 6.23
N TYR A 205 12.18 2.38 7.33
CA TYR A 205 13.15 1.31 7.37
C TYR A 205 12.77 0.25 8.42
N GLY A 206 13.26 -0.95 8.22
CA GLY A 206 13.02 -2.07 9.11
C GLY A 206 13.96 -3.24 8.80
N THR A 207 13.83 -4.32 9.54
CA THR A 207 14.65 -5.51 9.37
C THR A 207 13.80 -6.71 8.98
N TRP A 208 14.33 -7.52 8.09
CA TRP A 208 13.74 -8.79 7.72
C TRP A 208 14.05 -9.86 8.78
N VAL A 209 13.08 -10.71 9.05
CA VAL A 209 13.21 -11.94 9.84
C VAL A 209 12.72 -13.09 8.99
N HIS A 210 13.48 -14.18 8.95
CA HIS A 210 13.18 -15.36 8.14
C HIS A 210 12.87 -16.52 9.05
N GLU A 211 11.70 -17.10 8.90
CA GLU A 211 11.22 -18.29 9.57
C GLU A 211 10.84 -19.34 8.53
N GLU A 212 10.63 -20.57 8.95
CA GLU A 212 10.15 -21.59 8.04
C GLU A 212 8.80 -21.19 7.42
N GLY A 213 8.75 -21.17 6.08
CA GLY A 213 7.54 -20.84 5.32
C GLY A 213 7.19 -19.36 5.22
N VAL A 214 7.93 -18.43 5.88
CA VAL A 214 7.62 -17.00 5.81
C VAL A 214 8.83 -16.10 6.04
N SER A 215 8.91 -15.02 5.30
CA SER A 215 9.84 -13.90 5.54
C SER A 215 9.06 -12.65 5.90
N ARG A 216 9.40 -11.99 7.01
CA ARG A 216 8.68 -10.81 7.52
C ARG A 216 9.58 -9.60 7.64
N TRP A 217 9.05 -8.46 7.24
CA TRP A 217 9.66 -7.16 7.45
C TRP A 217 8.67 -6.26 8.19
N VAL A 218 9.14 -5.59 9.23
CA VAL A 218 8.32 -4.62 9.98
C VAL A 218 9.03 -3.28 9.95
N SER A 219 8.32 -2.25 9.53
CA SER A 219 8.86 -0.91 9.45
C SER A 219 8.88 -0.19 10.80
N GLU A 220 9.81 0.74 10.96
CA GLU A 220 9.63 1.82 11.91
C GLU A 220 8.45 2.71 11.50
N SER A 221 7.93 3.43 12.47
CA SER A 221 6.81 4.35 12.24
C SER A 221 7.23 5.54 11.38
N THR A 222 6.44 5.87 10.36
CA THR A 222 6.68 7.00 9.46
C THR A 222 5.41 7.79 9.18
N ASN A 223 5.58 9.08 8.94
CA ASN A 223 4.49 9.94 8.51
C ASN A 223 4.23 9.77 7.02
N ARG A 224 2.96 9.82 6.64
CA ARG A 224 2.51 9.71 5.25
C ARG A 224 1.33 10.63 4.95
N PRO A 225 1.19 11.15 3.71
CA PRO A 225 0.02 11.95 3.33
C PRO A 225 -1.25 11.10 3.32
N LEU A 226 -2.41 11.76 3.37
CA LEU A 226 -3.70 11.11 3.19
C LEU A 226 -3.70 10.31 1.88
N PRO A 227 -4.24 9.08 1.89
CA PRO A 227 -4.37 8.29 0.67
C PRO A 227 -5.39 8.91 -0.28
N ARG A 228 -5.32 8.58 -1.56
CA ARG A 228 -6.24 9.11 -2.59
C ARG A 228 -7.71 8.84 -2.28
N ARG A 229 -8.02 7.72 -1.63
CA ARG A 229 -9.39 7.38 -1.20
C ARG A 229 -9.98 8.31 -0.13
N GLU A 230 -9.14 9.12 0.54
CA GLU A 230 -9.54 9.95 1.68
C GLU A 230 -9.28 11.45 1.50
N HIS A 231 -8.27 11.83 0.71
CA HIS A 231 -7.83 13.22 0.62
C HIS A 231 -8.89 14.21 0.08
N SER A 232 -9.91 13.71 -0.63
CA SER A 232 -11.01 14.50 -1.17
C SER A 232 -12.28 14.45 -0.33
N VAL A 233 -12.38 13.51 0.61
CA VAL A 233 -13.59 13.28 1.42
C VAL A 233 -13.38 13.51 2.92
N ARG A 234 -12.13 13.56 3.40
CA ARG A 234 -11.78 13.77 4.81
C ARG A 234 -11.03 15.09 4.99
N ASN A 235 -11.39 15.83 6.02
CA ASN A 235 -10.75 17.09 6.42
C ASN A 235 -10.45 17.19 7.92
N ASP A 236 -10.75 16.12 8.66
CA ASP A 236 -10.60 16.03 10.10
C ASP A 236 -9.17 15.65 10.53
N TYR A 237 -8.32 15.18 9.60
CA TYR A 237 -6.91 14.89 9.85
C TYR A 237 -6.02 15.34 8.66
N ASP A 238 -4.70 15.48 8.89
CA ASP A 238 -3.74 16.05 7.91
C ASP A 238 -2.66 15.08 7.48
N LEU A 239 -2.35 14.08 8.30
CA LEU A 239 -1.36 13.05 8.02
C LEU A 239 -1.73 11.74 8.71
N MET A 240 -1.15 10.66 8.22
CA MET A 240 -1.17 9.38 8.90
C MET A 240 0.22 9.09 9.44
N LYS A 241 0.29 8.52 10.65
CA LYS A 241 1.51 7.95 11.20
C LYS A 241 1.36 6.44 11.20
N GLY A 242 2.14 5.75 10.37
CA GLY A 242 1.88 4.35 10.08
C GLY A 242 3.10 3.44 10.20
N VAL A 243 2.80 2.18 10.51
CA VAL A 243 3.74 1.05 10.50
C VAL A 243 3.24 0.05 9.46
N ASN A 244 4.16 -0.46 8.63
CA ASN A 244 3.89 -1.54 7.70
C ASN A 244 4.52 -2.83 8.20
N LYS A 245 3.80 -3.93 8.01
CA LYS A 245 4.34 -5.28 8.14
C LYS A 245 4.14 -6.00 6.81
N ILE A 246 5.22 -6.47 6.22
CA ILE A 246 5.20 -7.26 4.99
C ILE A 246 5.55 -8.71 5.35
N SER A 247 4.72 -9.63 4.88
CA SER A 247 4.93 -11.07 5.01
C SER A 247 4.99 -11.68 3.62
N VAL A 248 6.14 -12.24 3.25
CA VAL A 248 6.36 -12.95 1.99
C VAL A 248 6.22 -14.45 2.25
N LEU A 249 5.38 -15.08 1.45
CA LEU A 249 4.91 -16.45 1.56
C LEU A 249 5.20 -17.20 0.26
N PRO A 250 5.19 -18.53 0.23
CA PRO A 250 5.40 -19.29 -1.01
C PRO A 250 4.48 -18.86 -2.17
N TRP A 251 3.21 -18.57 -1.87
CA TRP A 251 2.15 -18.28 -2.83
C TRP A 251 1.90 -16.78 -3.09
N GLY A 252 2.71 -15.89 -2.51
CA GLY A 252 2.56 -14.44 -2.66
C GLY A 252 3.02 -13.65 -1.45
N TRP A 253 2.43 -12.48 -1.23
CA TRP A 253 2.80 -11.63 -0.10
C TRP A 253 1.63 -10.80 0.42
N VAL A 254 1.76 -10.36 1.64
CA VAL A 254 0.74 -9.57 2.34
C VAL A 254 1.41 -8.35 2.95
N MET A 255 0.78 -7.19 2.84
CA MET A 255 1.14 -5.97 3.56
C MET A 255 0.00 -5.60 4.51
N GLU A 256 0.32 -5.54 5.79
CA GLU A 256 -0.52 -5.02 6.85
C GLU A 256 -0.09 -3.59 7.16
N GLU A 257 -1.03 -2.68 7.27
CA GLU A 257 -0.79 -1.28 7.64
C GLU A 257 -1.54 -0.95 8.92
N ASN A 258 -0.86 -0.38 9.89
CA ASN A 258 -1.50 0.24 11.07
C ASN A 258 -1.24 1.75 10.99
N ASN A 259 -2.31 2.53 10.77
CA ASN A 259 -2.24 3.94 10.43
C ASN A 259 -3.02 4.78 11.42
N ASP A 260 -2.32 5.53 12.28
CA ASP A 260 -2.93 6.56 13.11
C ASP A 260 -3.20 7.83 12.30
N LYS A 261 -4.44 8.29 12.30
CA LYS A 261 -4.89 9.55 11.68
C LYS A 261 -4.61 10.71 12.64
N ILE A 262 -3.82 11.66 12.19
CA ILE A 262 -3.33 12.77 13.02
C ILE A 262 -3.73 14.12 12.43
N LYS A 263 -4.37 14.96 13.26
CA LYS A 263 -4.53 16.39 12.98
C LYS A 263 -3.34 17.15 13.54
N THR A 264 -2.65 17.89 12.68
CA THR A 264 -1.46 18.64 13.12
C THR A 264 -1.81 19.69 14.19
N PRO A 265 -0.96 19.92 15.21
CA PRO A 265 0.41 19.37 15.30
C PRO A 265 0.50 17.91 15.80
N ASN A 266 -0.39 17.41 16.66
CA ASN A 266 -0.29 16.06 17.25
C ASN A 266 -1.63 15.53 17.79
N LYS A 267 -2.78 16.02 17.30
CA LYS A 267 -4.07 15.53 17.78
C LYS A 267 -4.40 14.21 17.10
N TYR A 268 -4.44 13.13 17.88
CA TYR A 268 -4.93 11.83 17.45
C TYR A 268 -6.44 11.91 17.12
N VAL A 269 -6.83 11.31 16.00
CA VAL A 269 -8.22 11.30 15.51
C VAL A 269 -8.79 9.88 15.53
N GLY A 270 -8.07 8.91 15.00
CA GLY A 270 -8.49 7.52 14.95
C GLY A 270 -7.42 6.63 14.32
N THR A 271 -7.64 5.33 14.33
CA THR A 271 -6.74 4.34 13.75
C THR A 271 -7.44 3.56 12.65
N GLU A 272 -6.76 3.40 11.54
CA GLU A 272 -7.15 2.57 10.40
C GLU A 272 -6.21 1.37 10.28
N TYR A 273 -6.79 0.20 10.04
CA TYR A 273 -6.06 -1.00 9.64
C TYR A 273 -6.21 -1.21 8.13
N GLY A 274 -5.10 -1.44 7.46
CA GLY A 274 -5.02 -1.75 6.04
C GLY A 274 -4.47 -3.15 5.80
N LEU A 275 -5.04 -3.84 4.81
CA LEU A 275 -4.58 -5.13 4.35
C LEU A 275 -4.49 -5.12 2.82
N ALA A 276 -3.28 -5.30 2.30
CA ALA A 276 -3.06 -5.57 0.88
C ALA A 276 -2.56 -7.01 0.72
N ARG A 277 -3.28 -7.82 -0.05
CA ARG A 277 -2.97 -9.22 -0.27
C ARG A 277 -2.68 -9.44 -1.74
N TYR A 278 -1.47 -9.92 -2.04
CA TYR A 278 -0.97 -10.23 -3.37
C TYR A 278 -0.79 -11.73 -3.50
N GLN A 279 -1.70 -12.37 -4.22
CA GLN A 279 -1.70 -13.80 -4.49
C GLN A 279 -1.14 -14.03 -5.89
N LYS A 280 -0.10 -14.85 -6.01
CA LYS A 280 0.43 -15.25 -7.33
C LYS A 280 -0.68 -15.87 -8.17
N VAL A 281 -0.63 -15.59 -9.46
CA VAL A 281 -1.61 -16.12 -10.41
C VAL A 281 -0.93 -16.85 -11.56
N LYS A 282 -1.69 -17.75 -12.20
CA LYS A 282 -1.28 -18.47 -13.40
C LYS A 282 -2.38 -18.42 -14.45
N ASN A 283 -1.99 -18.63 -15.70
CA ASN A 283 -2.93 -18.70 -16.84
C ASN A 283 -3.79 -17.42 -16.97
N TYR A 284 -3.18 -16.25 -16.74
CA TYR A 284 -3.81 -14.95 -16.90
C TYR A 284 -2.92 -14.06 -17.78
N ASP A 285 -3.54 -13.26 -18.65
CA ASP A 285 -2.81 -12.49 -19.65
C ASP A 285 -2.41 -11.09 -19.13
N PHE A 286 -1.12 -10.86 -18.99
CA PHE A 286 -0.53 -9.58 -18.63
C PHE A 286 0.21 -8.90 -19.80
N ASN A 287 0.06 -9.39 -21.03
CA ASN A 287 0.78 -8.85 -22.19
C ASN A 287 0.56 -7.35 -22.36
N ALA A 288 -0.68 -6.87 -22.17
CA ALA A 288 -0.99 -5.43 -22.26
C ALA A 288 -0.17 -4.58 -21.27
N ALA A 289 0.09 -5.08 -20.06
CA ALA A 289 0.94 -4.38 -19.07
C ALA A 289 2.42 -4.39 -19.50
N HIS A 290 2.92 -5.49 -20.01
CA HIS A 290 4.29 -5.58 -20.53
C HIS A 290 4.51 -4.68 -21.74
N GLU A 291 3.56 -4.62 -22.67
CA GLU A 291 3.58 -3.71 -23.82
C GLU A 291 3.56 -2.25 -23.37
N TYR A 292 2.66 -1.89 -22.43
CA TYR A 292 2.64 -0.56 -21.85
C TYR A 292 4.00 -0.20 -21.25
N TRP A 293 4.56 -1.07 -20.39
CA TRP A 293 5.85 -0.82 -19.76
C TRP A 293 6.98 -0.69 -20.79
N ASN A 294 7.09 -1.62 -21.73
CA ASN A 294 8.11 -1.56 -22.76
C ASN A 294 8.02 -0.31 -23.62
N SER A 295 6.82 0.20 -23.85
CA SER A 295 6.61 1.42 -24.64
C SER A 295 6.87 2.71 -23.86
N THR A 296 6.82 2.69 -22.51
CA THR A 296 6.89 3.92 -21.67
C THR A 296 8.05 3.93 -20.67
N LYS A 297 8.78 2.81 -20.49
CA LYS A 297 9.82 2.69 -19.46
C LYS A 297 10.88 3.78 -19.51
N ASP A 298 11.29 4.23 -20.69
CA ASP A 298 12.32 5.27 -20.85
C ASP A 298 11.80 6.65 -20.43
N TYR A 299 10.54 6.94 -20.70
CA TYR A 299 9.85 8.12 -20.16
C TYR A 299 9.85 8.06 -18.61
N TRP A 300 9.39 6.95 -18.02
CA TRP A 300 9.32 6.80 -16.57
C TRP A 300 10.69 6.77 -15.89
N ASN A 301 11.71 6.23 -16.57
CA ASN A 301 13.11 6.35 -16.12
C ASN A 301 13.52 7.81 -15.99
N THR A 302 13.15 8.63 -17.00
CA THR A 302 13.45 10.07 -16.97
C THR A 302 12.71 10.80 -15.84
N VAL A 303 11.47 10.42 -15.55
CA VAL A 303 10.72 10.97 -14.41
C VAL A 303 11.43 10.62 -13.09
N ARG A 304 11.85 9.36 -12.90
CA ARG A 304 12.60 8.92 -11.71
C ARG A 304 13.94 9.66 -11.57
N ASP A 305 14.72 9.74 -12.61
CA ASP A 305 15.99 10.50 -12.62
C ASP A 305 15.78 11.97 -12.18
N LYS A 306 14.66 12.56 -12.58
CA LYS A 306 14.33 13.93 -12.17
C LYS A 306 13.96 14.01 -10.69
N TRP A 307 13.19 13.06 -10.18
CA TRP A 307 12.88 12.97 -8.76
C TRP A 307 14.14 12.73 -7.93
N ASP A 308 14.99 11.79 -8.30
CA ASP A 308 16.25 11.47 -7.61
C ASP A 308 17.16 12.69 -7.51
N LYS A 309 17.31 13.45 -8.60
CA LYS A 309 18.05 14.71 -8.59
C LYS A 309 17.42 15.75 -7.67
N THR A 310 16.10 15.83 -7.66
CA THR A 310 15.38 16.79 -6.81
C THR A 310 15.55 16.44 -5.33
N LEU A 311 15.40 15.17 -4.97
CA LEU A 311 15.48 14.67 -3.60
C LEU A 311 16.92 14.70 -3.07
N SER A 312 17.92 14.37 -3.88
CA SER A 312 19.34 14.41 -3.47
C SER A 312 19.89 15.82 -3.31
N SER A 313 19.36 16.78 -4.07
CA SER A 313 19.83 18.17 -4.04
C SER A 313 19.19 19.01 -2.94
N ASN A 314 18.11 18.55 -2.32
CA ASN A 314 17.31 19.34 -1.40
C ASN A 314 16.91 18.53 -0.16
N THR A 315 17.20 19.07 1.00
CA THR A 315 16.81 18.44 2.27
C THR A 315 15.35 18.70 2.65
N LYS A 316 14.68 19.68 2.02
CA LYS A 316 13.28 20.04 2.25
C LYS A 316 12.66 20.57 0.97
N PHE A 317 11.42 20.20 0.73
CA PHE A 317 10.59 20.73 -0.36
C PHE A 317 9.10 20.60 -0.03
N CYS A 318 8.28 21.29 -0.81
CA CYS A 318 6.83 21.15 -0.79
C CYS A 318 6.31 20.74 -2.15
N LEU A 319 5.32 19.86 -2.16
CA LEU A 319 4.66 19.37 -3.35
C LEU A 319 3.23 19.90 -3.41
N LYS A 320 2.92 20.74 -4.40
CA LYS A 320 1.55 21.22 -4.62
C LYS A 320 0.64 20.06 -4.98
N LYS A 321 -0.59 20.08 -4.48
CA LYS A 321 -1.60 19.07 -4.81
C LYS A 321 -2.07 19.20 -6.26
N LEU A 322 -2.25 20.44 -6.73
CA LEU A 322 -2.80 20.76 -8.04
C LEU A 322 -2.00 21.89 -8.72
N HIS A 323 -1.96 21.85 -10.04
CA HIS A 323 -1.57 22.94 -10.90
C HIS A 323 -2.61 23.03 -12.03
N ASP A 324 -3.17 24.22 -12.28
CA ASP A 324 -4.26 24.43 -13.23
C ASP A 324 -5.42 23.40 -13.02
N ASN A 325 -5.81 23.21 -11.75
CA ASN A 325 -6.84 22.27 -11.29
C ASN A 325 -6.55 20.78 -11.58
N ASN A 326 -5.35 20.43 -12.06
CA ASN A 326 -4.97 19.06 -12.35
C ASN A 326 -3.87 18.58 -11.40
N PRO A 327 -3.95 17.33 -10.90
CA PRO A 327 -2.87 16.69 -10.15
C PRO A 327 -1.72 16.27 -11.08
N LEU A 328 -0.53 16.09 -10.52
CA LEU A 328 0.68 15.78 -11.24
C LEU A 328 0.56 14.55 -12.17
N PHE A 329 -0.15 13.52 -11.72
CA PHE A 329 -0.27 12.28 -12.49
C PHE A 329 -0.98 12.49 -13.85
N ILE A 330 -1.92 13.42 -13.97
CA ILE A 330 -2.60 13.71 -15.24
C ILE A 330 -1.58 14.19 -16.28
N PHE A 331 -0.65 15.08 -15.89
CA PHE A 331 0.40 15.56 -16.78
C PHE A 331 1.34 14.43 -17.21
N HIS A 332 1.80 13.60 -16.25
CA HIS A 332 2.74 12.53 -16.56
C HIS A 332 2.13 11.41 -17.40
N PHE A 333 0.87 11.02 -17.16
CA PHE A 333 0.23 10.03 -18.00
C PHE A 333 0.00 10.54 -19.44
N SER A 334 -0.44 11.79 -19.61
CA SER A 334 -0.58 12.40 -20.95
C SER A 334 0.76 12.44 -21.68
N GLN A 335 1.84 12.87 -21.02
CA GLN A 335 3.18 12.91 -21.60
C GLN A 335 3.76 11.52 -21.91
N ALA A 336 3.44 10.51 -21.10
CA ALA A 336 3.83 9.13 -21.39
C ALA A 336 3.14 8.58 -22.63
N GLU A 337 1.85 8.92 -22.84
CA GLU A 337 1.11 8.56 -24.05
C GLU A 337 1.62 9.29 -25.32
N GLU A 338 2.05 10.54 -25.17
CA GLU A 338 2.75 11.27 -26.26
C GLU A 338 4.07 10.59 -26.59
N PHE A 339 4.89 10.30 -25.57
CA PHE A 339 6.17 9.61 -25.75
C PHE A 339 6.05 8.23 -26.43
N LYS A 340 4.96 7.53 -26.24
CA LYS A 340 4.73 6.24 -26.94
C LYS A 340 4.73 6.40 -28.46
N LYS A 341 4.31 7.58 -28.97
CA LYS A 341 4.15 7.83 -30.41
C LYS A 341 5.46 8.20 -31.10
N ASP A 342 6.25 9.07 -30.49
CA ASP A 342 7.43 9.67 -31.11
C ASP A 342 8.77 9.19 -30.56
N LYS A 343 8.79 8.67 -29.32
CA LYS A 343 9.99 8.24 -28.60
C LYS A 343 11.03 9.36 -28.41
N ASP A 344 10.62 10.63 -28.49
CA ASP A 344 11.53 11.77 -28.32
C ASP A 344 11.89 11.96 -26.85
N ILE A 345 13.01 11.38 -26.44
CA ILE A 345 13.53 11.44 -25.06
C ILE A 345 13.97 12.86 -24.67
N LEU A 346 14.38 13.70 -25.61
CA LEU A 346 14.79 15.08 -25.34
C LEU A 346 13.59 15.96 -25.06
N ALA A 347 12.53 15.86 -25.85
CA ALA A 347 11.27 16.53 -25.61
C ALA A 347 10.66 16.07 -24.28
N ALA A 348 10.67 14.75 -23.99
CA ALA A 348 10.22 14.18 -22.74
C ALA A 348 10.95 14.78 -21.53
N LYS A 349 12.29 14.83 -21.54
CA LYS A 349 13.12 15.46 -20.48
C LYS A 349 12.72 16.91 -20.21
N ASN A 350 12.54 17.69 -21.27
CA ASN A 350 12.16 19.09 -21.16
C ASN A 350 10.74 19.26 -20.59
N ASN A 351 9.80 18.42 -21.02
CA ASN A 351 8.42 18.43 -20.54
C ASN A 351 8.34 18.03 -19.05
N ILE A 352 9.02 16.96 -18.67
CA ILE A 352 9.11 16.46 -17.28
C ILE A 352 9.71 17.55 -16.37
N ASP A 353 10.83 18.18 -16.77
CA ASP A 353 11.48 19.23 -15.99
C ASP A 353 10.54 20.41 -15.75
N ARG A 354 9.86 20.89 -16.82
CA ARG A 354 8.86 21.96 -16.71
C ARG A 354 7.68 21.58 -15.81
N THR A 355 7.20 20.36 -15.95
CA THR A 355 6.06 19.87 -15.18
C THR A 355 6.40 19.76 -13.69
N ILE A 356 7.48 19.09 -13.32
CA ILE A 356 7.87 18.93 -11.93
C ILE A 356 8.16 20.28 -11.26
N LYS A 357 8.80 21.23 -11.94
CA LYS A 357 9.03 22.60 -11.44
C LYS A 357 7.75 23.34 -11.08
N LYS A 358 6.63 23.07 -11.75
CA LYS A 358 5.33 23.70 -11.43
C LYS A 358 4.75 23.20 -10.11
N PHE A 359 5.06 21.97 -9.73
CA PHE A 359 4.54 21.32 -8.52
C PHE A 359 5.44 21.47 -7.30
N ILE A 360 6.75 21.63 -7.48
CA ILE A 360 7.70 21.73 -6.38
C ILE A 360 7.90 23.20 -5.98
N SER A 361 7.99 23.43 -4.66
CA SER A 361 8.45 24.69 -4.06
C SER A 361 9.41 24.37 -2.92
N TYR A 362 10.48 25.15 -2.81
CA TYR A 362 11.45 25.03 -1.73
C TYR A 362 11.17 26.00 -0.57
N GLU A 363 10.35 27.03 -0.80
CA GLU A 363 9.96 28.02 0.22
C GLU A 363 8.78 27.56 1.10
N CYS A 364 8.09 26.52 0.72
CA CYS A 364 7.01 25.89 1.48
C CYS A 364 5.92 26.83 2.03
N ASN A 365 5.73 27.98 1.46
CA ASN A 365 4.67 28.94 1.81
C ASN A 365 3.38 28.67 1.02
N ILE A 366 3.09 27.41 0.71
CA ILE A 366 1.90 27.00 -0.03
C ILE A 366 0.69 27.14 0.89
N ARG A 367 -0.21 28.08 0.58
CA ARG A 367 -1.52 28.23 1.20
C ARG A 367 -2.50 27.15 0.74
#